data_7979840c397279ba3915ae96d778c38a
#
_entry.id   7979840c397279ba3915ae96d778c38a
#
_cell.length_a   1.000
_cell.length_b   1.000
_cell.length_c   1.000
_cell.angle_alpha   90.00
_cell.angle_beta   90.00
_cell.angle_gamma   90.00
#
_symmetry.space_group_name_H-M   'P 1'
#
loop_
_entity.id
_entity.type
_entity.pdbx_description
1 polymer ?
#
loop_
_entity_poly.entity_id
_entity_poly.type
_entity_poly.pdbx_seq_one_letter_code
_entity_poly.pdbx_strand_id
1 'polypeptide(L)'
;MSDLLRPLSFEKLMALLLEEYSADGTIFGVKNIYKAGRSRLPIFGMRIENPVGPAAGPVTQTAQGIIAAYAAGARFFELKTVFPELEPAEKPSAAIGDRTFSSEHPSELSIGEAFGEYVKAWYALKLLSTAFELGVPEGFIFNMSVGGCLDDLKFEKMNSFIEGL
;
A
#
# COMPACT_ATOMS: atom_id res chain seq x y z
N MET A 1 -13.54 10.01 -3.22
CA MET A 1 -12.10 10.08 -2.86
C MET A 1 -11.82 9.75 -1.39
N SER A 2 -12.79 9.93 -0.48
CA SER A 2 -12.64 9.61 0.95
C SER A 2 -12.57 8.11 1.29
N ASP A 3 -13.08 7.23 0.44
CA ASP A 3 -13.16 5.79 0.74
C ASP A 3 -11.87 5.01 0.49
N LEU A 4 -10.93 5.57 -0.27
CA LEU A 4 -9.62 4.95 -0.52
C LEU A 4 -8.71 4.92 0.73
N LEU A 5 -9.02 5.70 1.74
CA LEU A 5 -8.19 5.84 2.95
C LEU A 5 -8.71 5.02 4.15
N ARG A 6 -9.78 4.25 3.98
CA ARG A 6 -10.35 3.43 5.05
C ARG A 6 -10.08 1.96 4.82
N PRO A 7 -9.52 1.24 5.82
CA PRO A 7 -9.36 -0.20 5.75
C PRO A 7 -10.68 -0.93 5.44
N LEU A 8 -10.63 -1.85 4.50
CA LEU A 8 -11.74 -2.75 4.16
C LEU A 8 -11.37 -4.20 4.46
N SER A 9 -12.37 -5.07 4.69
CA SER A 9 -12.11 -6.51 4.67
C SER A 9 -11.66 -6.94 3.27
N PHE A 10 -10.90 -8.03 3.18
CA PHE A 10 -10.40 -8.51 1.89
C PHE A 10 -11.54 -8.86 0.92
N GLU A 11 -12.60 -9.48 1.43
CA GLU A 11 -13.78 -9.83 0.65
C GLU A 11 -14.46 -8.60 0.06
N LYS A 12 -14.66 -7.55 0.89
CA LYS A 12 -15.27 -6.30 0.44
C LYS A 12 -14.38 -5.56 -0.55
N LEU A 13 -13.07 -5.56 -0.31
CA LEU A 13 -12.07 -4.98 -1.21
C LEU A 13 -12.15 -5.62 -2.61
N MET A 14 -12.15 -6.95 -2.67
CA MET A 14 -12.22 -7.68 -3.92
C MET A 14 -13.59 -7.57 -4.60
N ALA A 15 -14.68 -7.55 -3.83
CA ALA A 15 -16.03 -7.35 -4.38
C ALA A 15 -16.15 -6.00 -5.07
N LEU A 16 -15.73 -4.91 -4.41
CA LEU A 16 -15.75 -3.57 -5.00
C LEU A 16 -14.86 -3.46 -6.24
N LEU A 17 -13.68 -4.06 -6.21
CA LEU A 17 -12.78 -4.09 -7.36
C LEU A 17 -13.43 -4.79 -8.55
N LEU A 18 -14.01 -5.97 -8.35
CA LEU A 18 -14.66 -6.75 -9.40
C LEU A 18 -15.90 -6.06 -9.95
N GLU A 19 -16.71 -5.45 -9.10
CA GLU A 19 -17.89 -4.68 -9.47
C GLU A 19 -17.49 -3.50 -10.37
N GLU A 20 -16.54 -2.68 -9.93
CA GLU A 20 -16.07 -1.51 -10.69
C GLU A 20 -15.43 -1.92 -12.01
N TYR A 21 -14.57 -2.95 -12.00
CA TYR A 21 -13.91 -3.43 -13.21
C TYR A 21 -14.92 -3.98 -14.23
N SER A 22 -15.96 -4.68 -13.77
CA SER A 22 -16.98 -5.23 -14.63
C SER A 22 -17.92 -4.18 -15.21
N ALA A 23 -18.22 -3.13 -14.44
CA ALA A 23 -19.12 -2.05 -14.85
C ALA A 23 -18.44 -1.04 -15.80
N ASP A 24 -17.26 -0.58 -15.41
CA ASP A 24 -16.61 0.59 -16.01
C ASP A 24 -15.23 0.28 -16.61
N GLY A 25 -14.69 -0.92 -16.40
CA GLY A 25 -13.32 -1.27 -16.80
C GLY A 25 -12.24 -0.52 -16.01
N THR A 26 -12.60 0.00 -14.82
CA THR A 26 -11.69 0.78 -13.96
C THR A 26 -11.31 0.01 -12.71
N ILE A 27 -10.22 0.39 -12.05
CA ILE A 27 -9.78 -0.18 -10.77
C ILE A 27 -9.56 0.96 -9.78
N PHE A 28 -10.41 1.08 -8.78
CA PHE A 28 -10.40 2.17 -7.79
C PHE A 28 -10.23 3.55 -8.42
N GLY A 29 -11.03 3.83 -9.47
CA GLY A 29 -11.04 5.09 -10.21
C GLY A 29 -9.95 5.23 -11.28
N VAL A 30 -9.05 4.26 -11.41
CA VAL A 30 -8.02 4.25 -12.47
C VAL A 30 -8.63 3.80 -13.78
N LYS A 31 -8.74 4.72 -14.75
CA LYS A 31 -9.32 4.48 -16.07
C LYS A 31 -8.32 3.91 -17.06
N ASN A 32 -7.08 4.39 -17.02
CA ASN A 32 -6.02 3.95 -17.92
C ASN A 32 -5.17 2.91 -17.20
N ILE A 33 -5.63 1.67 -17.21
CA ILE A 33 -4.94 0.57 -16.55
C ILE A 33 -3.65 0.24 -17.32
N TYR A 34 -2.53 0.31 -16.61
CA TYR A 34 -1.22 0.00 -17.16
C TYR A 34 -1.07 -1.52 -17.34
N LYS A 35 -0.65 -1.91 -18.55
CA LYS A 35 -0.24 -3.30 -18.83
C LYS A 35 1.28 -3.35 -18.97
N ALA A 36 1.91 -4.18 -18.15
CA ALA A 36 3.34 -4.30 -18.15
C ALA A 36 3.88 -4.83 -19.48
N GLY A 37 4.97 -4.21 -19.94
CA GLY A 37 5.76 -4.72 -21.06
C GLY A 37 6.59 -5.96 -20.67
N ARG A 38 7.39 -6.45 -21.64
CA ARG A 38 8.27 -7.62 -21.41
C ARG A 38 9.59 -7.24 -20.69
N SER A 39 9.92 -5.97 -20.61
CA SER A 39 11.15 -5.51 -19.98
C SER A 39 11.10 -5.73 -18.46
N ARG A 40 12.23 -6.12 -17.90
CA ARG A 40 12.43 -6.32 -16.46
C ARG A 40 13.72 -5.64 -16.03
N LEU A 41 13.65 -4.89 -14.96
CA LEU A 41 14.79 -4.19 -14.38
C LEU A 41 15.22 -4.88 -13.08
N PRO A 42 16.51 -5.16 -12.89
CA PRO A 42 17.00 -5.73 -11.64
C PRO A 42 17.08 -4.63 -10.57
N ILE A 43 16.36 -4.82 -9.47
CA ILE A 43 16.41 -3.95 -8.28
C ILE A 43 16.42 -4.85 -7.03
N PHE A 44 17.39 -4.68 -6.15
CA PHE A 44 17.55 -5.44 -4.91
C PHE A 44 17.45 -6.98 -5.09
N GLY A 45 18.04 -7.50 -6.18
CA GLY A 45 17.98 -8.92 -6.48
C GLY A 45 16.67 -9.42 -7.10
N MET A 46 15.63 -8.58 -7.16
CA MET A 46 14.36 -8.85 -7.80
C MET A 46 14.31 -8.27 -9.21
N ARG A 47 13.40 -8.77 -10.02
CA ARG A 47 13.18 -8.26 -11.38
C ARG A 47 11.80 -7.65 -11.50
N ILE A 48 11.72 -6.33 -11.51
CA ILE A 48 10.45 -5.59 -11.60
C ILE A 48 10.20 -5.04 -13.00
N GLU A 49 8.96 -4.75 -13.29
CA GLU A 49 8.49 -4.32 -14.61
C GLU A 49 8.72 -2.83 -14.85
N ASN A 50 8.70 -2.04 -13.79
CA ASN A 50 8.80 -0.58 -13.83
C ASN A 50 9.39 -0.09 -12.49
N PRO A 51 10.43 0.76 -12.50
CA PRO A 51 11.04 1.26 -11.25
C PRO A 51 10.29 2.42 -10.60
N VAL A 52 9.11 2.77 -11.13
CA VAL A 52 8.32 3.90 -10.66
C VAL A 52 7.25 3.44 -9.68
N GLY A 53 6.98 4.25 -8.68
CA GLY A 53 5.91 4.03 -7.71
C GLY A 53 5.74 5.19 -6.74
N PRO A 54 4.73 5.15 -5.90
CA PRO A 54 4.48 6.18 -4.91
C PRO A 54 5.51 6.14 -3.78
N ALA A 55 5.91 7.31 -3.30
CA ALA A 55 6.60 7.45 -2.03
C ALA A 55 5.66 7.13 -0.86
N ALA A 56 6.24 6.89 0.33
CA ALA A 56 5.50 6.66 1.56
C ALA A 56 4.51 7.81 1.84
N GLY A 57 3.23 7.50 1.85
CA GLY A 57 2.19 8.52 1.98
C GLY A 57 0.79 7.92 2.16
N PRO A 58 -0.27 8.73 2.18
CA PRO A 58 -1.64 8.25 2.38
C PRO A 58 -2.07 7.18 1.37
N VAL A 59 -1.61 7.26 0.13
CA VAL A 59 -1.91 6.28 -0.94
C VAL A 59 -1.34 4.90 -0.62
N THR A 60 -0.20 4.83 0.06
CA THR A 60 0.47 3.56 0.40
C THR A 60 0.15 3.06 1.80
N GLN A 61 -0.86 3.63 2.45
CA GLN A 61 -1.31 3.24 3.78
C GLN A 61 -2.38 2.13 3.72
N THR A 62 -3.20 2.10 2.67
CA THR A 62 -4.30 1.15 2.53
C THR A 62 -4.16 0.26 1.29
N ALA A 63 -4.75 -0.92 1.35
CA ALA A 63 -4.75 -1.84 0.22
C ALA A 63 -5.39 -1.23 -1.04
N GLN A 64 -6.47 -0.45 -0.90
CA GLN A 64 -7.13 0.22 -2.01
C GLN A 64 -6.20 1.18 -2.75
N GLY A 65 -5.48 2.02 -1.98
CA GLY A 65 -4.55 2.99 -2.55
C GLY A 65 -3.38 2.31 -3.26
N ILE A 66 -2.82 1.25 -2.68
CA ILE A 66 -1.75 0.45 -3.27
C ILE A 66 -2.23 -0.22 -4.56
N ILE A 67 -3.44 -0.81 -4.56
CA ILE A 67 -4.03 -1.43 -5.77
C ILE A 67 -4.27 -0.39 -6.86
N ALA A 68 -4.82 0.77 -6.53
CA ALA A 68 -5.00 1.85 -7.48
C ALA A 68 -3.67 2.29 -8.12
N ALA A 69 -2.63 2.47 -7.30
CA ALA A 69 -1.30 2.80 -7.80
C ALA A 69 -0.71 1.69 -8.69
N TYR A 70 -0.90 0.42 -8.34
CA TYR A 70 -0.50 -0.73 -9.19
C TYR A 70 -1.21 -0.70 -10.53
N ALA A 71 -2.53 -0.49 -10.53
CA ALA A 71 -3.32 -0.38 -11.76
C ALA A 71 -2.85 0.78 -12.63
N ALA A 72 -2.42 1.88 -12.04
CA ALA A 72 -1.82 3.03 -12.73
C ALA A 72 -0.38 2.79 -13.24
N GLY A 73 0.26 1.67 -12.87
CA GLY A 73 1.59 1.28 -13.37
C GLY A 73 2.71 1.27 -12.34
N ALA A 74 2.43 1.58 -11.08
CA ALA A 74 3.44 1.46 -10.04
C ALA A 74 3.90 0.01 -9.86
N ARG A 75 5.22 -0.18 -9.66
CA ARG A 75 5.82 -1.49 -9.37
C ARG A 75 6.84 -1.44 -8.25
N PHE A 76 7.20 -0.26 -7.80
CA PHE A 76 8.02 -0.04 -6.62
C PHE A 76 7.23 0.82 -5.63
N PHE A 77 6.91 0.28 -4.48
CA PHE A 77 6.06 0.96 -3.50
C PHE A 77 6.85 1.23 -2.24
N GLU A 78 6.93 2.49 -1.83
CA GLU A 78 7.30 2.81 -0.47
C GLU A 78 6.04 2.84 0.39
N LEU A 79 5.88 1.83 1.23
CA LEU A 79 4.73 1.71 2.12
C LEU A 79 4.78 2.80 3.19
N LYS A 80 3.61 3.25 3.64
CA LYS A 80 3.54 4.28 4.68
C LYS A 80 4.27 3.82 5.93
N THR A 81 5.15 4.67 6.44
CA THR A 81 5.94 4.40 7.65
C THR A 81 5.05 4.03 8.83
N VAL A 82 5.37 2.91 9.46
CA VAL A 82 4.68 2.41 10.65
C VAL A 82 5.47 2.81 11.88
N PHE A 83 4.75 3.28 12.90
CA PHE A 83 5.31 3.64 14.19
C PHE A 83 4.73 2.74 15.28
N PRO A 84 5.47 2.49 16.38
CA PRO A 84 4.87 1.90 17.57
C PRO A 84 3.66 2.70 18.04
N GLU A 85 2.71 2.06 18.70
CA GLU A 85 1.53 2.74 19.21
C GLU A 85 1.93 3.92 20.09
N LEU A 86 1.73 5.12 19.57
CA LEU A 86 1.78 6.33 20.37
C LEU A 86 0.53 6.34 21.26
N GLU A 87 0.70 6.70 22.52
CA GLU A 87 -0.42 6.97 23.43
C GLU A 87 -1.39 7.97 22.76
N PRO A 88 -2.71 7.82 22.93
CA PRO A 88 -3.71 8.65 22.25
C PRO A 88 -3.51 10.18 22.37
N ALA A 89 -2.82 10.63 23.43
CA ALA A 89 -2.49 12.03 23.67
C ALA A 89 -1.35 12.56 22.78
N GLU A 90 -0.58 11.69 22.17
CA GLU A 90 0.59 12.04 21.34
C GLU A 90 0.30 11.99 19.85
N LYS A 91 -0.89 11.54 19.45
CA LYS A 91 -1.30 11.62 18.05
C LYS A 91 -1.40 13.09 17.66
N PRO A 92 -0.52 13.62 16.82
CA PRO A 92 -0.67 14.99 16.35
C PRO A 92 -2.04 15.11 15.71
N SER A 93 -2.88 15.99 16.25
CA SER A 93 -4.21 16.23 15.68
C SER A 93 -4.00 16.76 14.26
N ALA A 94 -4.40 15.98 13.27
CA ALA A 94 -4.42 16.38 11.86
C ALA A 94 -5.52 17.42 11.58
N ALA A 95 -5.64 18.42 12.45
CA ALA A 95 -6.46 19.61 12.24
C ALA A 95 -5.64 20.67 11.51
N ILE A 96 -5.18 20.34 10.31
CA ILE A 96 -4.68 21.36 9.39
C ILE A 96 -5.62 21.39 8.21
N GLY A 97 -6.25 22.57 8.04
CA GLY A 97 -7.32 22.85 7.11
C GLY A 97 -7.15 22.26 5.72
N ASP A 98 -8.19 21.74 5.29
CA ASP A 98 -8.84 21.48 4.01
C ASP A 98 -8.05 21.13 2.74
N ARG A 99 -6.71 21.06 2.67
CA ARG A 99 -6.00 20.70 1.41
C ARG A 99 -4.56 20.20 1.49
N THR A 100 -3.97 19.98 2.61
CA THR A 100 -2.59 19.47 2.66
C THR A 100 -2.52 18.13 3.35
N PHE A 101 -2.44 17.05 2.56
CA PHE A 101 -1.99 15.75 3.06
C PHE A 101 -0.51 15.89 3.40
N SER A 102 -0.18 16.03 4.67
CA SER A 102 1.22 16.04 5.10
C SER A 102 1.80 14.64 4.94
N SER A 103 2.83 14.52 4.13
CA SER A 103 3.62 13.28 4.01
C SER A 103 4.42 12.95 5.27
N GLU A 104 4.49 13.86 6.22
CA GLU A 104 5.32 13.78 7.42
C GLU A 104 4.67 13.08 8.60
N HIS A 105 3.35 12.81 8.54
CA HIS A 105 2.67 12.12 9.63
C HIS A 105 2.82 10.60 9.53
N PRO A 106 3.01 9.91 10.68
CA PRO A 106 3.00 8.46 10.72
C PRO A 106 1.66 7.89 10.23
N SER A 107 1.62 6.59 9.98
CA SER A 107 0.38 5.88 9.68
C SER A 107 -0.64 6.14 10.80
N GLU A 108 -1.88 6.44 10.42
CA GLU A 108 -3.01 6.53 11.37
C GLU A 108 -3.46 5.14 11.84
N LEU A 109 -2.95 4.09 11.20
CA LEU A 109 -3.22 2.70 11.50
C LEU A 109 -2.28 2.21 12.60
N SER A 110 -2.79 1.38 13.48
CA SER A 110 -1.97 0.58 14.37
C SER A 110 -1.05 -0.37 13.58
N ILE A 111 0.00 -0.89 14.22
CA ILE A 111 0.92 -1.88 13.62
C ILE A 111 0.15 -3.05 13.01
N GLY A 112 -0.82 -3.61 13.75
CA GLY A 112 -1.62 -4.75 13.28
C GLY A 112 -2.52 -4.42 12.09
N GLU A 113 -3.13 -3.23 12.07
CA GLU A 113 -3.94 -2.77 10.95
C GLU A 113 -3.08 -2.51 9.71
N ALA A 114 -1.92 -1.85 9.87
CA ALA A 114 -0.99 -1.61 8.77
C ALA A 114 -0.49 -2.93 8.17
N PHE A 115 -0.10 -3.89 9.00
CA PHE A 115 0.27 -5.24 8.56
C PHE A 115 -0.86 -5.87 7.75
N GLY A 116 -2.09 -5.84 8.27
CA GLY A 116 -3.25 -6.37 7.58
C GLY A 116 -3.49 -5.72 6.21
N GLU A 117 -3.31 -4.39 6.10
CA GLU A 117 -3.44 -3.67 4.82
C GLU A 117 -2.36 -4.08 3.82
N TYR A 118 -1.12 -4.20 4.25
CA TYR A 118 -0.01 -4.55 3.36
C TYR A 118 -0.11 -5.99 2.86
N VAL A 119 -0.47 -6.92 3.71
CA VAL A 119 -0.73 -8.32 3.33
C VAL A 119 -1.90 -8.42 2.35
N LYS A 120 -3.02 -7.72 2.62
CA LYS A 120 -4.16 -7.66 1.69
C LYS A 120 -3.75 -7.11 0.33
N ALA A 121 -3.00 -6.01 0.31
CA ALA A 121 -2.49 -5.43 -0.92
C ALA A 121 -1.62 -6.44 -1.68
N TRP A 122 -0.67 -7.07 -1.01
CA TRP A 122 0.23 -8.03 -1.64
C TRP A 122 -0.51 -9.19 -2.32
N TYR A 123 -1.49 -9.79 -1.63
CA TYR A 123 -2.34 -10.83 -2.22
C TYR A 123 -3.17 -10.31 -3.39
N ALA A 124 -3.77 -9.12 -3.26
CA ALA A 124 -4.56 -8.53 -4.33
C ALA A 124 -3.71 -8.23 -5.57
N LEU A 125 -2.48 -7.72 -5.41
CA LEU A 125 -1.57 -7.48 -6.53
C LEU A 125 -1.18 -8.78 -7.25
N LYS A 126 -0.95 -9.85 -6.52
CA LYS A 126 -0.71 -11.18 -7.11
C LYS A 126 -1.92 -11.69 -7.91
N LEU A 127 -3.12 -11.50 -7.40
CA LEU A 127 -4.35 -11.84 -8.13
C LEU A 127 -4.51 -10.98 -9.39
N LEU A 128 -4.29 -9.66 -9.29
CA LEU A 128 -4.38 -8.75 -10.43
C LEU A 128 -3.35 -9.08 -11.51
N SER A 129 -2.13 -9.42 -11.13
CA SER A 129 -1.09 -9.80 -12.08
C SER A 129 -1.44 -11.07 -12.85
N THR A 130 -2.09 -12.05 -12.22
CA THR A 130 -2.45 -13.32 -12.83
C THR A 130 -3.82 -13.31 -13.49
N ALA A 131 -4.87 -12.96 -12.77
CA ALA A 131 -6.25 -13.07 -13.24
C ALA A 131 -6.64 -11.95 -14.22
N PHE A 132 -6.02 -10.76 -14.09
CA PHE A 132 -6.28 -9.60 -14.95
C PHE A 132 -5.15 -9.35 -15.96
N GLU A 133 -4.10 -10.16 -15.92
CA GLU A 133 -2.93 -10.05 -16.81
C GLU A 133 -2.26 -8.65 -16.76
N LEU A 134 -2.29 -7.99 -15.60
CA LEU A 134 -1.71 -6.66 -15.43
C LEU A 134 -0.20 -6.66 -15.22
N GLY A 135 0.40 -7.84 -15.08
CA GLY A 135 1.83 -8.00 -14.85
C GLY A 135 2.21 -9.43 -14.51
N VAL A 136 3.30 -9.60 -13.78
CA VAL A 136 3.70 -10.91 -13.24
C VAL A 136 3.66 -10.89 -11.71
N PRO A 137 3.42 -12.03 -11.05
CA PRO A 137 3.25 -12.10 -9.59
C PRO A 137 4.42 -11.53 -8.77
N GLU A 138 5.63 -11.63 -9.26
CA GLU A 138 6.87 -11.10 -8.66
C GLU A 138 7.36 -9.81 -9.31
N GLY A 139 6.54 -9.14 -10.13
CA GLY A 139 6.92 -7.97 -10.90
C GLY A 139 6.89 -6.65 -10.12
N PHE A 140 6.73 -6.67 -8.80
CA PHE A 140 6.66 -5.48 -7.95
C PHE A 140 7.44 -5.68 -6.65
N ILE A 141 7.80 -4.57 -6.01
CA ILE A 141 8.51 -4.52 -4.73
C ILE A 141 7.72 -3.67 -3.74
N PHE A 142 7.54 -4.19 -2.53
CA PHE A 142 7.18 -3.41 -1.36
C PHE A 142 8.44 -3.08 -0.57
N ASN A 143 8.73 -1.80 -0.45
CA ASN A 143 9.74 -1.26 0.45
C ASN A 143 9.04 -0.68 1.66
N MET A 144 9.40 -1.15 2.83
CA MET A 144 8.74 -0.75 4.06
C MET A 144 9.68 0.05 4.94
N SER A 145 9.13 1.08 5.59
CA SER A 145 9.83 1.82 6.60
C SER A 145 9.11 1.72 7.94
N VAL A 146 9.90 1.55 8.97
CA VAL A 146 9.48 1.65 10.37
C VAL A 146 10.13 2.87 10.98
N GLY A 147 9.38 3.61 11.76
CA GLY A 147 9.86 4.80 12.46
C GLY A 147 9.79 4.62 13.97
N GLY A 148 10.65 5.32 14.70
CA GLY A 148 10.66 5.29 16.14
C GLY A 148 12.03 5.61 16.73
N CYS A 149 12.10 5.77 18.05
CA CYS A 149 13.36 5.85 18.76
C CYS A 149 13.95 4.45 18.97
N LEU A 150 15.17 4.39 19.53
CA LEU A 150 15.85 3.10 19.76
C LEU A 150 15.05 2.17 20.69
N ASP A 151 14.30 2.73 21.63
CA ASP A 151 13.51 1.93 22.56
C ASP A 151 12.27 1.36 21.87
N ASP A 152 11.68 2.08 20.91
CA ASP A 152 10.57 1.60 20.11
C ASP A 152 10.96 0.38 19.25
N LEU A 153 12.19 0.35 18.74
CA LEU A 153 12.70 -0.77 17.96
C LEU A 153 12.92 -2.04 18.79
N LYS A 154 12.93 -1.95 20.10
CA LYS A 154 13.01 -3.10 21.02
C LYS A 154 11.65 -3.70 21.35
N PHE A 155 10.55 -3.05 20.96
CA PHE A 155 9.21 -3.57 21.18
C PHE A 155 8.98 -4.87 20.42
N GLU A 156 8.51 -5.90 21.11
CA GLU A 156 8.21 -7.21 20.53
C GLU A 156 7.22 -7.11 19.35
N LYS A 157 6.20 -6.25 19.46
CA LYS A 157 5.24 -6.01 18.38
C LYS A 157 5.90 -5.48 17.10
N MET A 158 6.89 -4.58 17.22
CA MET A 158 7.61 -4.04 16.08
C MET A 158 8.50 -5.10 15.45
N ASN A 159 9.20 -5.90 16.25
CA ASN A 159 10.01 -7.00 15.75
C ASN A 159 9.14 -8.04 15.03
N SER A 160 8.01 -8.42 15.60
CA SER A 160 7.06 -9.35 14.97
C SER A 160 6.50 -8.80 13.65
N PHE A 161 6.27 -7.50 13.57
CA PHE A 161 5.86 -6.84 12.33
C PHE A 161 6.95 -6.93 11.24
N ILE A 162 8.21 -6.65 11.61
CA ILE A 162 9.35 -6.71 10.67
C ILE A 162 9.62 -8.14 10.21
N GLU A 163 9.50 -9.12 11.09
CA GLU A 163 9.74 -10.53 10.79
C GLU A 163 8.59 -11.20 10.00
N GLY A 164 7.38 -10.65 10.10
CA GLY A 164 6.17 -11.20 9.48
C GLY A 164 5.94 -10.76 8.02
N LEU A 165 6.73 -9.82 7.53
CA LEU A 165 6.64 -9.26 6.18
C LEU A 165 7.74 -9.75 5.27
#